data_d0d762d0d3ba7495082affe7fa1d7e48
#
_entry.id   d0d762d0d3ba7495082affe7fa1d7e48
#
_cell.length_a   1.000
_cell.length_b   1.000
_cell.length_c   1.000
_cell.angle_alpha   90.00
_cell.angle_beta   90.00
_cell.angle_gamma   90.00
#
_symmetry.space_group_name_H-M   'P 1'
#
loop_
_entity.id
_entity.type
_entity.pdbx_description
1 polymer ?
#
loop_
_entity_poly.entity_id
_entity_poly.type
_entity_poly.pdbx_seq_one_letter_code
_entity_poly.pdbx_strand_id
1 'polypeptide(L)'
;MSHLAELFFAIYLLLGPLAWLGLFAGYALAASRMNRLKRRMPLPDPLPSVTVLVPAKDEGREIARCIQSALAQDYARFDVLAVDDRSTDDTGSILDHLAASNPPPLAPRSAGVLPAKLQVLHIPPGGLPAGWLGKCHALATAAASLSSDWLLFVDSDVQLQPRALTLALSNAVDRKYDAVSILTKLECHTFWEKLILPVAAATWATMFTVSATNDDGRKAAAAANGQFFLIRREAYQAVGGHSAVRDQITEDVELMRRLKSSGYRCRLLFGDHLATTRMHATLKQMVHGWGRIYSGTSRRKTGRIATAIALLPIMGLGVYPALFYGCFHPMLLAAAIVHFVAMTGYLALIYRKAGQPPRYALLFPLACAALLVLLSYALRMCRTGRVLWRDTQYENWQPHSGPVASKSVTDGQP
;
A
#
# COMPACT_ATOMS: atom_id res chain seq x y z
N MET A 1 -20.30 43.75 -4.12
CA MET A 1 -18.99 43.09 -4.38
C MET A 1 -18.66 43.23 -5.85
N SER A 2 -17.39 43.42 -6.23
CA SER A 2 -17.04 43.38 -7.66
C SER A 2 -17.22 41.95 -8.18
N HIS A 3 -17.54 41.76 -9.47
CA HIS A 3 -17.65 40.43 -10.09
C HIS A 3 -16.44 39.54 -9.83
N LEU A 4 -15.26 40.16 -9.71
CA LEU A 4 -14.02 39.45 -9.39
C LEU A 4 -14.06 38.88 -7.95
N ALA A 5 -14.56 39.64 -6.98
CA ALA A 5 -14.68 39.16 -5.59
C ALA A 5 -15.72 38.03 -5.46
N GLU A 6 -16.81 38.09 -6.22
CA GLU A 6 -17.82 37.03 -6.29
C GLU A 6 -17.23 35.74 -6.88
N LEU A 7 -16.45 35.87 -7.97
CA LEU A 7 -15.76 34.74 -8.58
C LEU A 7 -14.77 34.09 -7.61
N PHE A 8 -13.93 34.87 -6.92
CA PHE A 8 -13.00 34.35 -5.92
C PHE A 8 -13.71 33.64 -4.76
N PHE A 9 -14.83 34.21 -4.31
CA PHE A 9 -15.64 33.61 -3.27
C PHE A 9 -16.25 32.28 -3.72
N ALA A 10 -16.79 32.22 -4.94
CA ALA A 10 -17.32 30.99 -5.51
C ALA A 10 -16.25 29.89 -5.67
N ILE A 11 -15.06 30.26 -6.15
CA ILE A 11 -13.91 29.34 -6.24
C ILE A 11 -13.52 28.83 -4.85
N TYR A 12 -13.46 29.71 -3.85
CA TYR A 12 -13.15 29.34 -2.47
C TYR A 12 -14.22 28.38 -1.91
N LEU A 13 -15.50 28.64 -2.13
CA LEU A 13 -16.57 27.74 -1.67
C LEU A 13 -16.44 26.34 -2.28
N LEU A 14 -16.11 26.28 -3.58
CA LEU A 14 -15.95 25.00 -4.30
C LEU A 14 -14.74 24.20 -3.82
N LEU A 15 -13.57 24.86 -3.73
CA LEU A 15 -12.30 24.19 -3.43
C LEU A 15 -12.04 24.04 -1.91
N GLY A 16 -12.73 24.82 -1.08
CA GLY A 16 -12.65 24.73 0.37
C GLY A 16 -13.79 23.90 0.96
N PRO A 17 -14.84 24.54 1.50
CA PRO A 17 -15.85 23.82 2.28
C PRO A 17 -16.57 22.72 1.52
N LEU A 18 -16.98 22.94 0.26
CA LEU A 18 -17.69 21.93 -0.52
C LEU A 18 -16.80 20.74 -0.88
N ALA A 19 -15.53 20.96 -1.16
CA ALA A 19 -14.60 19.87 -1.43
C ALA A 19 -14.42 18.96 -0.21
N TRP A 20 -14.25 19.52 1.00
CA TRP A 20 -14.12 18.72 2.22
C TRP A 20 -15.40 18.03 2.63
N LEU A 21 -16.55 18.69 2.48
CA LEU A 21 -17.85 18.04 2.67
C LEU A 21 -18.06 16.89 1.68
N GLY A 22 -17.65 17.09 0.41
CA GLY A 22 -17.64 16.04 -0.60
C GLY A 22 -16.74 14.87 -0.27
N LEU A 23 -15.52 15.13 0.26
CA LEU A 23 -14.62 14.09 0.73
C LEU A 23 -15.23 13.31 1.92
N PHE A 24 -15.87 14.02 2.84
CA PHE A 24 -16.54 13.42 4.01
C PHE A 24 -17.71 12.52 3.55
N ALA A 25 -18.57 13.04 2.67
CA ALA A 25 -19.70 12.28 2.11
C ALA A 25 -19.21 11.08 1.28
N GLY A 26 -18.19 11.29 0.45
CA GLY A 26 -17.54 10.24 -0.34
C GLY A 26 -16.96 9.13 0.54
N TYR A 27 -16.31 9.49 1.63
CA TYR A 27 -15.82 8.52 2.60
C TYR A 27 -16.97 7.75 3.28
N ALA A 28 -18.02 8.42 3.73
CA ALA A 28 -19.19 7.79 4.35
C ALA A 28 -19.87 6.81 3.39
N LEU A 29 -20.03 7.21 2.12
CA LEU A 29 -20.59 6.37 1.06
C LEU A 29 -19.67 5.18 0.74
N ALA A 30 -18.36 5.40 0.63
CA ALA A 30 -17.40 4.33 0.44
C ALA A 30 -17.42 3.35 1.63
N ALA A 31 -17.43 3.86 2.85
CA ALA A 31 -17.48 3.04 4.06
C ALA A 31 -18.77 2.19 4.15
N SER A 32 -19.92 2.70 3.67
CA SER A 32 -21.17 1.94 3.63
C SER A 32 -21.19 0.86 2.53
N ARG A 33 -20.49 1.11 1.43
CA ARG A 33 -20.41 0.20 0.26
C ARG A 33 -19.24 -0.77 0.33
N MET A 34 -18.28 -0.53 1.23
CA MET A 34 -17.11 -1.38 1.32
C MET A 34 -17.47 -2.75 1.86
N ASN A 35 -17.25 -3.73 1.03
CA ASN A 35 -17.32 -5.14 1.41
C ASN A 35 -16.25 -5.40 2.49
N ARG A 36 -16.68 -5.43 3.75
CA ARG A 36 -15.83 -5.90 4.84
C ARG A 36 -15.71 -7.41 4.77
N LEU A 37 -14.56 -7.93 5.14
CA LEU A 37 -14.40 -9.35 5.39
C LEU A 37 -15.38 -9.76 6.49
N LYS A 38 -16.19 -10.79 6.24
CA LYS A 38 -17.01 -11.38 7.28
C LYS A 38 -16.09 -12.01 8.31
N ARG A 39 -16.23 -11.65 9.57
CA ARG A 39 -15.36 -12.13 10.68
C ARG A 39 -15.56 -13.59 11.06
N ARG A 40 -16.68 -14.18 10.67
CA ARG A 40 -17.00 -15.60 10.88
C ARG A 40 -17.51 -16.15 9.57
N MET A 41 -16.76 -17.07 9.02
CA MET A 41 -17.10 -17.80 7.79
C MET A 41 -16.76 -19.26 8.02
N PRO A 42 -17.59 -20.19 7.52
CA PRO A 42 -17.22 -21.59 7.48
C PRO A 42 -15.97 -21.76 6.60
N LEU A 43 -15.16 -22.73 6.94
CA LEU A 43 -14.08 -23.15 6.06
C LEU A 43 -14.67 -23.74 4.77
N PRO A 44 -14.02 -23.50 3.60
CA PRO A 44 -14.43 -24.17 2.37
C PRO A 44 -14.24 -25.69 2.50
N ASP A 45 -15.11 -26.43 1.85
CA ASP A 45 -15.02 -27.87 1.74
C ASP A 45 -15.15 -28.27 0.27
N PRO A 46 -14.16 -28.92 -0.35
CA PRO A 46 -12.84 -29.26 0.22
C PRO A 46 -11.97 -28.04 0.50
N LEU A 47 -11.03 -28.17 1.45
CA LEU A 47 -10.07 -27.12 1.78
C LEU A 47 -9.09 -26.91 0.61
N PRO A 48 -9.03 -25.71 -0.02
CA PRO A 48 -8.03 -25.42 -1.04
C PRO A 48 -6.61 -25.39 -0.45
N SER A 49 -5.62 -25.80 -1.24
CA SER A 49 -4.21 -25.61 -0.88
C SER A 49 -3.76 -24.19 -1.12
N VAL A 50 -2.90 -23.66 -0.25
CA VAL A 50 -2.38 -22.30 -0.34
C VAL A 50 -0.86 -22.30 -0.19
N THR A 51 -0.15 -21.54 -1.04
CA THR A 51 1.24 -21.18 -0.77
C THR A 51 1.32 -19.69 -0.43
N VAL A 52 1.91 -19.38 0.73
CA VAL A 52 2.25 -18.01 1.12
C VAL A 52 3.64 -17.69 0.59
N LEU A 53 3.75 -16.71 -0.30
CA LEU A 53 5.02 -16.27 -0.91
C LEU A 53 5.48 -14.97 -0.25
N VAL A 54 6.70 -14.99 0.26
CA VAL A 54 7.31 -13.83 0.93
C VAL A 54 8.62 -13.48 0.23
N PRO A 55 8.65 -12.49 -0.69
CA PRO A 55 9.88 -12.01 -1.29
C PRO A 55 10.63 -11.11 -0.29
N ALA A 56 11.92 -11.32 -0.14
CA ALA A 56 12.77 -10.55 0.74
C ALA A 56 14.05 -10.11 0.01
N LYS A 57 14.48 -8.88 0.26
CA LYS A 57 15.78 -8.36 -0.14
C LYS A 57 16.27 -7.36 0.89
N ASP A 58 17.37 -7.69 1.55
CA ASP A 58 17.99 -6.87 2.60
C ASP A 58 16.98 -6.50 3.70
N GLU A 59 16.33 -7.52 4.28
CA GLU A 59 15.26 -7.44 5.29
C GLU A 59 15.61 -8.14 6.61
N GLY A 60 16.88 -8.33 6.92
CA GLY A 60 17.34 -9.06 8.10
C GLY A 60 16.67 -8.63 9.40
N ARG A 61 16.23 -7.37 9.51
CA ARG A 61 15.56 -6.86 10.72
C ARG A 61 14.11 -7.34 10.92
N GLU A 62 13.37 -7.52 9.84
CA GLU A 62 11.91 -7.77 9.91
C GLU A 62 11.50 -9.15 9.42
N ILE A 63 12.35 -9.81 8.61
CA ILE A 63 12.00 -11.05 7.93
C ILE A 63 11.61 -12.18 8.90
N ALA A 64 12.30 -12.31 10.02
CA ALA A 64 11.99 -13.35 11.00
C ALA A 64 10.57 -13.23 11.55
N ARG A 65 10.15 -12.01 11.90
CA ARG A 65 8.79 -11.74 12.43
C ARG A 65 7.72 -11.98 11.36
N CYS A 66 7.99 -11.59 10.11
CA CYS A 66 7.10 -11.83 8.99
C CYS A 66 6.87 -13.34 8.80
N ILE A 67 7.95 -14.12 8.65
CA ILE A 67 7.89 -15.58 8.44
C ILE A 67 7.21 -16.29 9.60
N GLN A 68 7.55 -15.96 10.85
CA GLN A 68 6.90 -16.55 12.02
C GLN A 68 5.39 -16.24 12.04
N SER A 69 4.97 -15.04 11.66
CA SER A 69 3.55 -14.68 11.57
C SER A 69 2.84 -15.43 10.42
N ALA A 70 3.53 -15.63 9.30
CA ALA A 70 3.04 -16.42 8.18
C ALA A 70 2.88 -17.90 8.56
N LEU A 71 3.85 -18.48 9.26
CA LEU A 71 3.78 -19.85 9.77
C LEU A 71 2.69 -20.04 10.84
N ALA A 72 2.29 -18.97 11.55
CA ALA A 72 1.28 -19.01 12.59
C ALA A 72 -0.17 -18.98 12.09
N GLN A 73 -0.41 -19.10 10.79
CA GLN A 73 -1.76 -19.04 10.25
C GLN A 73 -2.60 -20.25 10.69
N ASP A 74 -3.83 -19.95 11.10
CA ASP A 74 -4.83 -20.95 11.54
C ASP A 74 -5.58 -21.52 10.33
N TYR A 75 -4.82 -22.23 9.48
CA TYR A 75 -5.32 -22.91 8.29
C TYR A 75 -4.58 -24.25 8.12
N ALA A 76 -5.28 -25.31 7.73
CA ALA A 76 -4.71 -26.65 7.76
C ALA A 76 -3.87 -27.02 6.54
N ARG A 77 -4.12 -26.38 5.38
CA ARG A 77 -3.57 -26.82 4.10
C ARG A 77 -2.79 -25.70 3.40
N PHE A 78 -1.66 -25.32 4.01
CA PHE A 78 -0.79 -24.29 3.43
C PHE A 78 0.69 -24.54 3.74
N ASP A 79 1.54 -23.96 2.90
CA ASP A 79 2.99 -23.87 3.09
C ASP A 79 3.45 -22.42 2.90
N VAL A 80 4.66 -22.12 3.38
CA VAL A 80 5.31 -20.83 3.24
C VAL A 80 6.54 -20.99 2.36
N LEU A 81 6.67 -20.16 1.32
CA LEU A 81 7.85 -20.06 0.47
C LEU A 81 8.45 -18.65 0.63
N ALA A 82 9.57 -18.57 1.33
CA ALA A 82 10.37 -17.36 1.40
C ALA A 82 11.30 -17.29 0.18
N VAL A 83 11.41 -16.12 -0.43
CA VAL A 83 12.25 -15.91 -1.61
C VAL A 83 13.29 -14.86 -1.30
N ASP A 84 14.53 -15.27 -1.13
CA ASP A 84 15.66 -14.37 -0.95
C ASP A 84 16.12 -13.84 -2.32
N ASP A 85 15.79 -12.58 -2.59
CA ASP A 85 16.12 -11.91 -3.86
C ASP A 85 17.53 -11.30 -3.80
N ARG A 86 18.58 -12.14 -3.75
CA ARG A 86 19.96 -11.67 -3.81
C ARG A 86 20.30 -10.69 -2.67
N SER A 87 19.90 -11.00 -1.44
CA SER A 87 20.24 -10.18 -0.27
C SER A 87 21.74 -10.18 -0.04
N THR A 88 22.23 -9.06 0.48
CA THR A 88 23.65 -8.85 0.83
C THR A 88 23.86 -8.75 2.34
N ASP A 89 22.79 -8.66 3.10
CA ASP A 89 22.76 -8.71 4.56
C ASP A 89 22.50 -10.14 5.07
N ASP A 90 22.14 -10.27 6.32
CA ASP A 90 21.88 -11.55 6.99
C ASP A 90 20.50 -12.17 6.69
N THR A 91 19.72 -11.59 5.75
CA THR A 91 18.37 -12.08 5.38
C THR A 91 18.39 -13.55 5.00
N GLY A 92 19.28 -13.95 4.10
CA GLY A 92 19.37 -15.34 3.62
C GLY A 92 19.67 -16.32 4.74
N SER A 93 20.68 -16.02 5.59
CA SER A 93 21.05 -16.88 6.71
C SER A 93 19.94 -16.99 7.77
N ILE A 94 19.20 -15.91 8.02
CA ILE A 94 18.02 -15.94 8.91
C ILE A 94 16.94 -16.87 8.36
N LEU A 95 16.66 -16.80 7.07
CA LEU A 95 15.67 -17.66 6.41
C LEU A 95 16.06 -19.14 6.48
N ASP A 96 17.32 -19.48 6.22
CA ASP A 96 17.84 -20.84 6.32
C ASP A 96 17.75 -21.37 7.74
N HIS A 97 18.13 -20.55 8.73
CA HIS A 97 18.01 -20.94 10.14
C HIS A 97 16.55 -21.21 10.53
N LEU A 98 15.61 -20.36 10.08
CA LEU A 98 14.17 -20.56 10.34
C LEU A 98 13.65 -21.82 9.66
N ALA A 99 14.09 -22.14 8.44
CA ALA A 99 13.69 -23.36 7.74
C ALA A 99 14.23 -24.62 8.44
N ALA A 100 15.47 -24.58 8.91
CA ALA A 100 16.10 -25.71 9.61
C ALA A 100 15.52 -25.93 11.02
N SER A 101 15.21 -24.83 11.74
CA SER A 101 14.75 -24.91 13.13
C SER A 101 13.25 -25.21 13.27
N ASN A 102 12.47 -25.07 12.18
CA ASN A 102 11.00 -25.17 12.19
C ASN A 102 10.38 -24.44 13.40
N PRO A 103 10.52 -23.11 13.49
CA PRO A 103 10.23 -22.36 14.69
C PRO A 103 8.77 -22.54 15.12
N PRO A 104 8.47 -22.52 16.43
CA PRO A 104 7.10 -22.55 16.88
C PRO A 104 6.36 -21.31 16.34
N PRO A 105 5.07 -21.44 15.99
CA PRO A 105 4.28 -20.32 15.53
C PRO A 105 4.17 -19.25 16.63
N LEU A 106 4.10 -17.97 16.24
CA LEU A 106 3.93 -16.83 17.16
C LEU A 106 2.64 -16.89 18.00
N ALA A 107 1.65 -17.65 17.53
CA ALA A 107 0.38 -17.87 18.23
C ALA A 107 -0.05 -19.33 18.15
N PRO A 108 -0.75 -19.85 19.15
CA PRO A 108 -1.28 -21.20 19.11
C PRO A 108 -2.27 -21.36 17.95
N ARG A 109 -2.19 -22.47 17.25
CA ARG A 109 -3.13 -22.86 16.19
C ARG A 109 -4.31 -23.61 16.77
N SER A 110 -5.39 -23.66 16.01
CA SER A 110 -6.53 -24.52 16.38
C SER A 110 -6.13 -25.99 16.44
N ALA A 111 -6.78 -26.77 17.29
CA ALA A 111 -6.49 -28.20 17.46
C ALA A 111 -6.64 -28.95 16.11
N GLY A 112 -5.64 -29.77 15.78
CA GLY A 112 -5.64 -30.57 14.54
C GLY A 112 -5.01 -29.91 13.32
N VAL A 113 -4.55 -28.66 13.42
CA VAL A 113 -3.81 -27.99 12.33
C VAL A 113 -2.35 -28.41 12.35
N LEU A 114 -1.89 -29.10 11.30
CA LEU A 114 -0.49 -29.50 11.13
C LEU A 114 0.44 -28.28 10.94
N PRO A 115 1.72 -28.38 11.34
CA PRO A 115 2.70 -27.34 11.06
C PRO A 115 2.83 -27.10 9.55
N ALA A 116 2.80 -25.84 9.13
CA ALA A 116 3.14 -25.47 7.77
C ALA A 116 4.65 -25.65 7.55
N LYS A 117 5.03 -26.05 6.34
CA LYS A 117 6.43 -26.18 5.95
C LYS A 117 6.95 -24.81 5.48
N LEU A 118 8.11 -24.41 5.98
CA LEU A 118 8.87 -23.31 5.40
C LEU A 118 9.86 -23.86 4.37
N GLN A 119 9.80 -23.32 3.18
CA GLN A 119 10.80 -23.50 2.13
C GLN A 119 11.47 -22.17 1.83
N VAL A 120 12.75 -22.21 1.47
CA VAL A 120 13.54 -21.03 1.07
C VAL A 120 14.01 -21.22 -0.37
N LEU A 121 13.79 -20.19 -1.17
CA LEU A 121 14.32 -20.12 -2.53
C LEU A 121 15.30 -18.93 -2.60
N HIS A 122 16.57 -19.22 -2.80
CA HIS A 122 17.59 -18.20 -3.06
C HIS A 122 17.67 -17.92 -4.56
N ILE A 123 17.46 -16.67 -4.96
CA ILE A 123 17.74 -16.23 -6.32
C ILE A 123 19.26 -16.04 -6.46
N PRO A 124 19.92 -16.72 -7.40
CA PRO A 124 21.37 -16.64 -7.54
C PRO A 124 21.88 -15.22 -7.78
N PRO A 125 23.05 -14.85 -7.25
CA PRO A 125 23.71 -13.59 -7.56
C PRO A 125 24.25 -13.60 -8.99
N GLY A 126 23.43 -13.36 -9.97
CA GLY A 126 23.80 -13.41 -11.38
C GLY A 126 23.20 -12.29 -12.21
N GLY A 127 22.78 -11.25 -11.54
CA GLY A 127 22.14 -10.13 -12.22
C GLY A 127 20.63 -10.34 -12.44
N LEU A 128 19.94 -9.22 -12.51
CA LEU A 128 18.52 -9.20 -12.83
C LEU A 128 18.37 -9.28 -14.35
N PRO A 129 17.52 -10.15 -14.91
CA PRO A 129 17.29 -10.16 -16.34
C PRO A 129 16.83 -8.78 -16.85
N ALA A 130 17.26 -8.41 -18.04
CA ALA A 130 16.91 -7.12 -18.63
C ALA A 130 15.38 -6.93 -18.68
N GLY A 131 14.94 -5.76 -18.25
CA GLY A 131 13.52 -5.41 -18.22
C GLY A 131 12.74 -5.96 -17.03
N TRP A 132 13.40 -6.55 -16.02
CA TRP A 132 12.76 -7.02 -14.81
C TRP A 132 13.02 -6.12 -13.60
N LEU A 133 12.04 -5.98 -12.74
CA LEU A 133 12.22 -5.53 -11.37
C LEU A 133 12.49 -6.73 -10.46
N GLY A 134 13.35 -6.56 -9.45
CA GLY A 134 13.78 -7.65 -8.56
C GLY A 134 12.60 -8.42 -7.95
N LYS A 135 11.68 -7.71 -7.31
CA LYS A 135 10.50 -8.33 -6.69
C LYS A 135 9.66 -9.14 -7.69
N CYS A 136 9.43 -8.58 -8.88
CA CYS A 136 8.67 -9.29 -9.92
C CYS A 136 9.38 -10.55 -10.40
N HIS A 137 10.72 -10.50 -10.56
CA HIS A 137 11.53 -11.64 -10.95
C HIS A 137 11.49 -12.73 -9.86
N ALA A 138 11.72 -12.37 -8.63
CA ALA A 138 11.67 -13.30 -7.49
C ALA A 138 10.31 -14.00 -7.38
N LEU A 139 9.22 -13.24 -7.45
CA LEU A 139 7.86 -13.78 -7.36
C LEU A 139 7.47 -14.62 -8.58
N ALA A 140 7.89 -14.23 -9.80
CA ALA A 140 7.64 -15.02 -11.01
C ALA A 140 8.38 -16.36 -10.95
N THR A 141 9.66 -16.34 -10.53
CA THR A 141 10.50 -17.54 -10.39
C THR A 141 9.90 -18.50 -9.36
N ALA A 142 9.51 -17.99 -8.21
CA ALA A 142 8.90 -18.79 -7.17
C ALA A 142 7.55 -19.38 -7.59
N ALA A 143 6.69 -18.58 -8.20
CA ALA A 143 5.35 -19.02 -8.58
C ALA A 143 5.34 -20.07 -9.70
N ALA A 144 6.39 -20.16 -10.52
CA ALA A 144 6.48 -21.08 -11.64
C ALA A 144 6.44 -22.56 -11.23
N SER A 145 6.97 -22.90 -10.05
CA SER A 145 7.04 -24.28 -9.52
C SER A 145 5.87 -24.68 -8.65
N LEU A 146 4.91 -23.77 -8.37
CA LEU A 146 3.84 -24.01 -7.41
C LEU A 146 2.61 -24.66 -8.05
N SER A 147 2.05 -25.63 -7.32
CA SER A 147 0.84 -26.37 -7.69
C SER A 147 -0.36 -26.09 -6.78
N SER A 148 -0.21 -25.32 -5.71
CA SER A 148 -1.28 -24.95 -4.79
C SER A 148 -2.44 -24.23 -5.49
N ASP A 149 -3.66 -24.38 -5.00
CA ASP A 149 -4.86 -23.81 -5.62
C ASP A 149 -4.89 -22.27 -5.53
N TRP A 150 -4.30 -21.73 -4.47
CA TRP A 150 -4.23 -20.29 -4.21
C TRP A 150 -2.79 -19.86 -3.89
N LEU A 151 -2.44 -18.65 -4.30
CA LEU A 151 -1.18 -17.99 -4.00
C LEU A 151 -1.48 -16.75 -3.15
N LEU A 152 -0.85 -16.66 -1.97
CA LEU A 152 -0.89 -15.48 -1.12
C LEU A 152 0.46 -14.78 -1.15
N PHE A 153 0.53 -13.62 -1.78
CA PHE A 153 1.71 -12.76 -1.78
C PHE A 153 1.68 -11.86 -0.55
N VAL A 154 2.79 -11.82 0.20
CA VAL A 154 2.94 -11.04 1.45
C VAL A 154 4.29 -10.34 1.42
N ASP A 155 4.33 -9.03 1.64
CA ASP A 155 5.60 -8.29 1.75
C ASP A 155 6.34 -8.67 3.04
N SER A 156 7.68 -8.62 3.02
CA SER A 156 8.59 -9.05 4.09
C SER A 156 8.51 -8.24 5.39
N ASP A 157 7.87 -7.07 5.36
CA ASP A 157 7.64 -6.19 6.50
C ASP A 157 6.23 -6.32 7.13
N VAL A 158 5.45 -7.31 6.67
CA VAL A 158 4.08 -7.54 7.13
C VAL A 158 4.03 -8.57 8.25
N GLN A 159 3.17 -8.31 9.24
CA GLN A 159 2.81 -9.26 10.27
C GLN A 159 1.35 -9.65 10.12
N LEU A 160 1.12 -10.93 9.92
CA LEU A 160 -0.22 -11.50 9.76
C LEU A 160 -0.79 -11.89 11.13
N GLN A 161 -2.08 -11.62 11.34
CA GLN A 161 -2.82 -12.20 12.46
C GLN A 161 -3.16 -13.67 12.15
N PRO A 162 -3.27 -14.54 13.15
CA PRO A 162 -3.44 -16.00 12.93
C PRO A 162 -4.58 -16.39 12.00
N ARG A 163 -5.65 -15.62 11.93
CA ARG A 163 -6.83 -15.91 11.10
C ARG A 163 -6.85 -15.16 9.76
N ALA A 164 -5.76 -14.49 9.38
CA ALA A 164 -5.74 -13.66 8.18
C ALA A 164 -5.98 -14.48 6.91
N LEU A 165 -5.25 -15.57 6.74
CA LEU A 165 -5.40 -16.48 5.60
C LEU A 165 -6.80 -17.12 5.58
N THR A 166 -7.23 -17.70 6.68
CA THR A 166 -8.54 -18.37 6.81
C THR A 166 -9.68 -17.44 6.43
N LEU A 167 -9.69 -16.21 6.97
CA LEU A 167 -10.78 -15.26 6.71
C LEU A 167 -10.74 -14.74 5.26
N ALA A 168 -9.56 -14.44 4.72
CA ALA A 168 -9.43 -13.98 3.34
C ALA A 168 -9.89 -15.05 2.36
N LEU A 169 -9.41 -16.29 2.53
CA LEU A 169 -9.72 -17.40 1.64
C LEU A 169 -11.20 -17.82 1.73
N SER A 170 -11.75 -17.98 2.95
CA SER A 170 -13.17 -18.32 3.11
C SER A 170 -14.08 -17.28 2.47
N ASN A 171 -13.76 -15.97 2.63
CA ASN A 171 -14.51 -14.92 1.95
C ASN A 171 -14.33 -14.95 0.42
N ALA A 172 -13.16 -15.30 -0.07
CA ALA A 172 -12.90 -15.41 -1.52
C ALA A 172 -13.71 -16.55 -2.13
N VAL A 173 -13.68 -17.72 -1.51
CA VAL A 173 -14.40 -18.92 -1.98
C VAL A 173 -15.91 -18.72 -1.90
N ASP A 174 -16.47 -18.33 -0.74
CA ASP A 174 -17.91 -18.13 -0.54
C ASP A 174 -18.50 -17.12 -1.54
N ARG A 175 -17.77 -16.03 -1.79
CA ARG A 175 -18.22 -14.95 -2.67
C ARG A 175 -17.77 -15.11 -4.12
N LYS A 176 -17.10 -16.20 -4.44
CA LYS A 176 -16.55 -16.51 -5.78
C LYS A 176 -15.66 -15.39 -6.31
N TYR A 177 -14.74 -14.89 -5.46
CA TYR A 177 -13.70 -13.97 -5.87
C TYR A 177 -12.50 -14.76 -6.38
N ASP A 178 -11.85 -14.28 -7.42
CA ASP A 178 -10.64 -14.85 -7.98
C ASP A 178 -9.38 -14.22 -7.36
N ALA A 179 -9.52 -13.00 -6.86
CA ALA A 179 -8.45 -12.30 -6.16
C ALA A 179 -8.98 -11.39 -5.05
N VAL A 180 -8.28 -11.39 -3.92
CA VAL A 180 -8.55 -10.54 -2.77
C VAL A 180 -7.26 -9.88 -2.31
N SER A 181 -7.23 -8.55 -2.34
CA SER A 181 -6.18 -7.77 -1.68
C SER A 181 -6.75 -7.12 -0.42
N ILE A 182 -5.91 -6.96 0.61
CA ILE A 182 -6.33 -6.40 1.90
C ILE A 182 -5.52 -5.15 2.20
N LEU A 183 -6.20 -4.08 2.57
CA LEU A 183 -5.56 -2.92 3.17
C LEU A 183 -5.14 -3.26 4.60
N THR A 184 -3.84 -3.29 4.84
CA THR A 184 -3.22 -3.56 6.13
C THR A 184 -3.26 -2.33 7.02
N LYS A 185 -3.09 -2.51 8.31
CA LYS A 185 -2.93 -1.40 9.26
C LYS A 185 -1.47 -0.92 9.22
N LEU A 186 -1.29 0.37 8.99
CA LEU A 186 0.02 1.01 9.10
C LEU A 186 0.34 1.26 10.59
N GLU A 187 1.45 0.70 11.05
CA GLU A 187 1.98 1.01 12.38
C GLU A 187 2.69 2.37 12.34
N CYS A 188 2.40 3.20 13.34
CA CYS A 188 2.95 4.54 13.45
C CYS A 188 3.51 4.73 14.86
N HIS A 189 4.82 4.76 15.02
CA HIS A 189 5.50 4.87 16.30
C HIS A 189 6.03 6.29 16.55
N THR A 190 6.70 6.88 15.56
CA THR A 190 7.28 8.23 15.65
C THR A 190 6.27 9.33 15.39
N PHE A 191 6.61 10.57 15.76
CA PHE A 191 5.79 11.75 15.48
C PHE A 191 5.48 11.89 13.98
N TRP A 192 6.50 11.73 13.12
CA TRP A 192 6.35 11.87 11.67
C TRP A 192 5.50 10.77 11.05
N GLU A 193 5.65 9.52 11.51
CA GLU A 193 4.78 8.41 11.09
C GLU A 193 3.31 8.74 11.41
N LYS A 194 3.04 9.16 12.65
CA LYS A 194 1.68 9.50 13.12
C LYS A 194 1.07 10.67 12.36
N LEU A 195 1.88 11.66 12.02
CA LEU A 195 1.43 12.86 11.32
C LEU A 195 1.18 12.61 9.83
N ILE A 196 2.10 11.92 9.14
CA ILE A 196 2.14 11.87 7.68
C ILE A 196 1.38 10.66 7.14
N LEU A 197 1.61 9.45 7.67
CA LEU A 197 1.12 8.23 7.05
C LEU A 197 -0.40 8.15 6.91
N PRO A 198 -1.23 8.54 7.90
CA PRO A 198 -2.68 8.53 7.76
C PRO A 198 -3.17 9.43 6.63
N VAL A 199 -2.60 10.63 6.49
CA VAL A 199 -2.99 11.60 5.46
C VAL A 199 -2.47 11.18 4.09
N ALA A 200 -1.25 10.66 4.00
CA ALA A 200 -0.70 10.11 2.77
C ALA A 200 -1.56 8.92 2.27
N ALA A 201 -1.90 7.98 3.14
CA ALA A 201 -2.78 6.86 2.78
C ALA A 201 -4.18 7.33 2.34
N ALA A 202 -4.77 8.32 3.02
CA ALA A 202 -6.07 8.88 2.64
C ALA A 202 -6.00 9.61 1.29
N THR A 203 -4.94 10.37 1.02
CA THR A 203 -4.71 11.02 -0.27
C THR A 203 -4.54 9.98 -1.38
N TRP A 204 -3.79 8.91 -1.12
CA TRP A 204 -3.67 7.78 -2.05
C TRP A 204 -5.04 7.13 -2.32
N ALA A 205 -5.83 6.87 -1.28
CA ALA A 205 -7.15 6.24 -1.42
C ALA A 205 -8.15 7.10 -2.21
N THR A 206 -8.03 8.44 -2.16
CA THR A 206 -8.84 9.35 -2.99
C THR A 206 -8.43 9.34 -4.45
N MET A 207 -7.14 9.16 -4.75
CA MET A 207 -6.65 9.01 -6.13
C MET A 207 -7.14 7.69 -6.77
N PHE A 208 -7.38 6.67 -5.95
CA PHE A 208 -7.90 5.36 -6.33
C PHE A 208 -9.20 5.10 -5.57
N THR A 209 -10.32 5.38 -6.20
CA THR A 209 -11.62 5.06 -5.61
C THR A 209 -11.73 3.55 -5.37
N VAL A 210 -11.55 3.11 -4.13
CA VAL A 210 -11.66 1.69 -3.74
C VAL A 210 -13.00 1.10 -4.18
N SER A 211 -14.08 1.88 -4.08
CA SER A 211 -15.40 1.49 -4.57
C SER A 211 -15.41 1.15 -6.06
N ALA A 212 -14.65 1.91 -6.88
CA ALA A 212 -14.53 1.63 -8.32
C ALA A 212 -13.70 0.36 -8.59
N THR A 213 -12.73 0.04 -7.72
CA THR A 213 -11.98 -1.23 -7.80
C THR A 213 -12.89 -2.42 -7.58
N ASN A 214 -13.83 -2.30 -6.64
CA ASN A 214 -14.76 -3.38 -6.28
C ASN A 214 -15.99 -3.49 -7.21
N ASP A 215 -16.07 -2.65 -8.21
CA ASP A 215 -17.11 -2.68 -9.25
C ASP A 215 -16.62 -3.51 -10.45
N ASP A 216 -17.28 -4.65 -10.73
CA ASP A 216 -16.90 -5.57 -11.81
C ASP A 216 -17.14 -4.95 -13.19
N GLY A 217 -18.06 -3.98 -13.32
CA GLY A 217 -18.32 -3.23 -14.56
C GLY A 217 -17.17 -2.26 -14.93
N ARG A 218 -16.38 -1.82 -13.96
CA ARG A 218 -15.27 -0.87 -14.14
C ARG A 218 -13.94 -1.58 -14.30
N LYS A 219 -13.75 -2.28 -15.42
CA LYS A 219 -12.56 -3.10 -15.68
C LYS A 219 -11.22 -2.36 -15.57
N ALA A 220 -11.16 -1.08 -15.91
CA ALA A 220 -9.95 -0.27 -15.84
C ALA A 220 -9.61 0.24 -14.43
N ALA A 221 -10.60 0.26 -13.53
CA ALA A 221 -10.39 0.72 -12.15
C ALA A 221 -9.82 -0.43 -11.31
N ALA A 222 -8.57 -0.31 -10.91
CA ALA A 222 -7.90 -1.31 -10.09
C ALA A 222 -7.04 -0.62 -9.03
N ALA A 223 -7.12 -1.11 -7.82
CA ALA A 223 -6.19 -0.86 -6.74
C ALA A 223 -5.94 -2.17 -6.01
N ALA A 224 -4.72 -2.39 -5.58
CA ALA A 224 -4.30 -3.51 -4.76
C ALA A 224 -3.28 -3.03 -3.73
N ASN A 225 -3.06 -3.85 -2.73
CA ASN A 225 -2.00 -3.69 -1.75
C ASN A 225 -1.16 -4.97 -1.75
N GLY A 226 0.06 -4.88 -2.24
CA GLY A 226 1.02 -6.00 -2.33
C GLY A 226 1.39 -6.61 -0.98
N GLN A 227 1.11 -5.92 0.11
CA GLN A 227 1.34 -6.41 1.47
C GLN A 227 0.48 -7.62 1.84
N PHE A 228 -0.66 -7.80 1.15
CA PHE A 228 -1.50 -8.99 1.26
C PHE A 228 -2.32 -9.13 -0.02
N PHE A 229 -1.93 -10.05 -0.89
CA PHE A 229 -2.62 -10.26 -2.15
C PHE A 229 -2.83 -11.76 -2.41
N LEU A 230 -4.04 -12.24 -2.15
CA LEU A 230 -4.49 -13.62 -2.35
C LEU A 230 -5.10 -13.76 -3.76
N ILE A 231 -4.58 -14.69 -4.57
CA ILE A 231 -5.02 -14.88 -5.96
C ILE A 231 -5.19 -16.37 -6.23
N ARG A 232 -6.27 -16.75 -6.92
CA ARG A 232 -6.45 -18.12 -7.41
C ARG A 232 -5.40 -18.41 -8.48
N ARG A 233 -4.64 -19.51 -8.32
CA ARG A 233 -3.49 -19.82 -9.19
C ARG A 233 -3.82 -19.83 -10.67
N GLU A 234 -4.96 -20.42 -11.06
CA GLU A 234 -5.42 -20.43 -12.46
C GLU A 234 -5.60 -19.02 -13.02
N ALA A 235 -6.22 -18.12 -12.24
CA ALA A 235 -6.41 -16.72 -12.64
C ALA A 235 -5.06 -16.00 -12.76
N TYR A 236 -4.13 -16.24 -11.82
CA TYR A 236 -2.77 -15.70 -11.84
C TYR A 236 -2.02 -16.15 -13.12
N GLN A 237 -2.06 -17.43 -13.44
CA GLN A 237 -1.41 -18.00 -14.63
C GLN A 237 -2.03 -17.48 -15.93
N ALA A 238 -3.37 -17.41 -16.00
CA ALA A 238 -4.09 -16.96 -17.18
C ALA A 238 -3.76 -15.52 -17.60
N VAL A 239 -3.38 -14.65 -16.64
CA VAL A 239 -2.99 -13.26 -16.95
C VAL A 239 -1.47 -13.09 -17.10
N GLY A 240 -0.69 -14.18 -17.05
CA GLY A 240 0.77 -14.21 -17.19
C GLY A 240 1.51 -13.84 -15.90
N GLY A 241 0.83 -13.77 -14.76
CA GLY A 241 1.41 -13.55 -13.44
C GLY A 241 2.34 -12.33 -13.35
N HIS A 242 3.36 -12.43 -12.50
CA HIS A 242 4.36 -11.35 -12.33
C HIS A 242 5.24 -11.15 -13.58
N SER A 243 5.35 -12.14 -14.48
CA SER A 243 6.07 -11.99 -15.74
C SER A 243 5.41 -10.95 -16.65
N ALA A 244 4.09 -10.86 -16.63
CA ALA A 244 3.34 -9.89 -17.42
C ALA A 244 3.40 -8.45 -16.88
N VAL A 245 3.91 -8.27 -15.66
CA VAL A 245 4.06 -6.97 -14.99
C VAL A 245 5.51 -6.73 -14.53
N ARG A 246 6.45 -7.40 -15.18
CA ARG A 246 7.86 -7.50 -14.79
C ARG A 246 8.59 -6.17 -14.60
N ASP A 247 8.15 -5.12 -15.29
CA ASP A 247 8.72 -3.76 -15.30
C ASP A 247 7.89 -2.74 -14.48
N GLN A 248 6.88 -3.23 -13.74
CA GLN A 248 5.97 -2.35 -13.01
C GLN A 248 6.36 -2.21 -11.53
N ILE A 249 6.54 -0.97 -11.07
CA ILE A 249 6.87 -0.67 -9.66
C ILE A 249 5.69 -0.96 -8.71
N THR A 250 4.48 -0.78 -9.21
CA THR A 250 3.25 -1.14 -8.52
C THR A 250 2.67 -2.37 -9.19
N GLU A 251 3.41 -3.47 -9.10
CA GLU A 251 3.11 -4.75 -9.74
C GLU A 251 1.77 -5.31 -9.30
N ASP A 252 1.42 -5.09 -8.04
CA ASP A 252 0.16 -5.49 -7.42
C ASP A 252 -1.05 -4.80 -8.07
N VAL A 253 -0.99 -3.49 -8.27
CA VAL A 253 -2.05 -2.71 -8.93
C VAL A 253 -2.19 -3.11 -10.40
N GLU A 254 -1.06 -3.33 -11.10
CA GLU A 254 -1.11 -3.72 -12.52
C GLU A 254 -1.59 -5.16 -12.69
N LEU A 255 -1.19 -6.07 -11.80
CA LEU A 255 -1.68 -7.44 -11.78
C LEU A 255 -3.19 -7.49 -11.50
N MET A 256 -3.67 -6.71 -10.51
CA MET A 256 -5.10 -6.55 -10.22
C MET A 256 -5.86 -6.03 -11.46
N ARG A 257 -5.27 -5.07 -12.18
CA ARG A 257 -5.88 -4.51 -13.40
C ARG A 257 -5.98 -5.55 -14.51
N ARG A 258 -4.93 -6.36 -14.72
CA ARG A 258 -4.93 -7.46 -15.70
C ARG A 258 -6.00 -8.48 -15.36
N LEU A 259 -6.09 -8.91 -14.11
CA LEU A 259 -7.14 -9.83 -13.64
C LEU A 259 -8.54 -9.28 -13.94
N LYS A 260 -8.82 -8.03 -13.55
CA LYS A 260 -10.13 -7.40 -13.81
C LYS A 260 -10.43 -7.23 -15.30
N SER A 261 -9.43 -6.83 -16.09
CA SER A 261 -9.60 -6.67 -17.55
C SER A 261 -9.90 -8.01 -18.23
N SER A 262 -9.39 -9.11 -17.70
CA SER A 262 -9.67 -10.47 -18.14
C SER A 262 -11.00 -11.05 -17.60
N GLY A 263 -11.77 -10.26 -16.85
CA GLY A 263 -13.09 -10.66 -16.37
C GLY A 263 -13.11 -11.37 -15.02
N TYR A 264 -11.97 -11.49 -14.34
CA TYR A 264 -11.89 -12.09 -13.00
C TYR A 264 -12.49 -11.16 -11.94
N ARG A 265 -13.13 -11.76 -10.94
CA ARG A 265 -13.78 -11.05 -9.84
C ARG A 265 -12.75 -10.72 -8.76
N CYS A 266 -12.36 -9.47 -8.71
CA CYS A 266 -11.30 -8.98 -7.82
C CYS A 266 -11.85 -8.01 -6.78
N ARG A 267 -11.32 -8.05 -5.54
CA ARG A 267 -11.74 -7.15 -4.45
C ARG A 267 -10.55 -6.60 -3.68
N LEU A 268 -10.66 -5.33 -3.33
CA LEU A 268 -9.82 -4.70 -2.32
C LEU A 268 -10.66 -4.49 -1.07
N LEU A 269 -10.27 -5.12 0.04
CA LEU A 269 -11.05 -5.18 1.28
C LEU A 269 -10.29 -4.52 2.43
N PHE A 270 -11.02 -4.03 3.42
CA PHE A 270 -10.41 -3.61 4.67
C PHE A 270 -10.10 -4.82 5.55
N GLY A 271 -8.85 -4.93 5.96
CA GLY A 271 -8.35 -5.98 6.83
C GLY A 271 -7.34 -5.46 7.85
N ASP A 272 -7.55 -4.23 8.33
CA ASP A 272 -6.71 -3.56 9.33
C ASP A 272 -6.49 -4.37 10.61
N HIS A 273 -7.39 -5.31 10.89
CA HIS A 273 -7.32 -6.24 12.01
C HIS A 273 -6.66 -7.59 11.65
N LEU A 274 -6.28 -7.80 10.39
CA LEU A 274 -5.72 -9.07 9.91
C LEU A 274 -4.23 -9.00 9.61
N ALA A 275 -3.74 -7.82 9.30
CA ALA A 275 -2.33 -7.62 9.00
C ALA A 275 -1.88 -6.22 9.40
N THR A 276 -0.66 -6.11 9.89
CA THR A 276 0.00 -4.84 10.21
C THR A 276 1.34 -4.76 9.49
N THR A 277 1.79 -3.54 9.21
CA THR A 277 3.10 -3.28 8.62
C THR A 277 3.67 -1.96 9.12
N ARG A 278 5.00 -1.89 9.24
CA ARG A 278 5.73 -0.66 9.50
C ARG A 278 6.64 -0.35 8.31
N MET A 279 6.08 0.35 7.31
CA MET A 279 6.75 0.58 6.03
C MET A 279 7.98 1.50 6.11
N HIS A 280 7.90 2.60 6.85
CA HIS A 280 8.89 3.69 6.81
C HIS A 280 9.02 4.35 8.18
N ALA A 281 10.15 4.17 8.83
CA ALA A 281 10.41 4.69 10.17
C ALA A 281 10.92 6.14 10.17
N THR A 282 11.57 6.60 9.09
CA THR A 282 12.17 7.92 8.99
C THR A 282 11.50 8.78 7.93
N LEU A 283 11.57 10.11 8.08
CA LEU A 283 11.01 11.05 7.11
C LEU A 283 11.59 10.85 5.70
N LYS A 284 12.91 10.57 5.61
CA LYS A 284 13.58 10.27 4.35
C LYS A 284 12.99 9.02 3.68
N GLN A 285 12.80 7.95 4.44
CA GLN A 285 12.18 6.71 3.93
C GLN A 285 10.73 6.97 3.48
N MET A 286 9.96 7.78 4.23
CA MET A 286 8.59 8.15 3.85
C MET A 286 8.56 8.91 2.52
N VAL A 287 9.46 9.89 2.34
CA VAL A 287 9.54 10.66 1.08
C VAL A 287 9.85 9.75 -0.10
N HIS A 288 10.83 8.87 0.04
CA HIS A 288 11.23 7.96 -1.05
C HIS A 288 10.15 6.89 -1.32
N GLY A 289 9.63 6.27 -0.28
CA GLY A 289 8.65 5.19 -0.40
C GLY A 289 7.30 5.68 -0.94
N TRP A 290 6.72 6.70 -0.33
CA TRP A 290 5.46 7.28 -0.80
C TRP A 290 5.60 7.98 -2.15
N GLY A 291 6.75 8.64 -2.42
CA GLY A 291 7.05 9.17 -3.74
C GLY A 291 6.96 8.09 -4.82
N ARG A 292 7.51 6.90 -4.55
CA ARG A 292 7.42 5.73 -5.44
C ARG A 292 5.98 5.23 -5.58
N ILE A 293 5.23 5.11 -4.48
CA ILE A 293 3.82 4.70 -4.51
C ILE A 293 3.00 5.67 -5.35
N TYR A 294 3.10 6.98 -5.14
CA TYR A 294 2.36 7.98 -5.91
C TYR A 294 2.77 8.00 -7.39
N SER A 295 4.06 7.89 -7.71
CA SER A 295 4.53 7.89 -9.10
C SER A 295 4.05 6.65 -9.87
N GLY A 296 4.14 5.47 -9.26
CA GLY A 296 3.65 4.21 -9.83
C GLY A 296 2.13 4.24 -10.03
N THR A 297 1.42 4.62 -8.98
CA THR A 297 -0.05 4.71 -8.95
C THR A 297 -0.61 5.70 -9.97
N SER A 298 0.07 6.85 -10.17
CA SER A 298 -0.31 7.81 -11.22
C SER A 298 -0.03 7.31 -12.63
N ARG A 299 0.54 6.11 -12.79
CA ARG A 299 1.02 5.56 -14.07
C ARG A 299 2.01 6.49 -14.75
N ARG A 300 2.88 7.11 -13.94
CA ARG A 300 3.90 8.08 -14.41
C ARG A 300 3.30 9.33 -15.07
N LYS A 301 1.97 9.57 -14.91
CA LYS A 301 1.30 10.75 -15.46
C LYS A 301 1.56 11.96 -14.56
N THR A 302 2.43 12.86 -15.01
CA THR A 302 2.82 14.07 -14.27
C THR A 302 1.64 15.00 -13.95
N GLY A 303 0.66 15.10 -14.84
CA GLY A 303 -0.50 15.99 -14.68
C GLY A 303 -1.30 15.73 -13.40
N ARG A 304 -1.55 14.45 -13.06
CA ARG A 304 -2.31 14.10 -11.85
C ARG A 304 -1.59 14.55 -10.57
N ILE A 305 -0.27 14.35 -10.51
CA ILE A 305 0.54 14.75 -9.36
C ILE A 305 0.64 16.27 -9.29
N ALA A 306 0.86 16.95 -10.43
CA ALA A 306 0.91 18.40 -10.49
C ALA A 306 -0.43 19.03 -10.05
N THR A 307 -1.57 18.47 -10.46
CA THR A 307 -2.89 18.91 -9.99
C THR A 307 -3.03 18.73 -8.47
N ALA A 308 -2.58 17.61 -7.92
CA ALA A 308 -2.63 17.38 -6.47
C ALA A 308 -1.74 18.41 -5.72
N ILE A 309 -0.53 18.70 -6.23
CA ILE A 309 0.37 19.72 -5.66
C ILE A 309 -0.28 21.10 -5.67
N ALA A 310 -0.98 21.46 -6.74
CA ALA A 310 -1.64 22.76 -6.86
C ALA A 310 -2.88 22.88 -5.96
N LEU A 311 -3.71 21.83 -5.92
CA LEU A 311 -4.99 21.87 -5.19
C LEU A 311 -4.81 21.68 -3.68
N LEU A 312 -3.86 20.88 -3.23
CA LEU A 312 -3.69 20.55 -1.81
C LEU A 312 -3.51 21.79 -0.91
N PRO A 313 -2.65 22.78 -1.23
CA PRO A 313 -2.55 24.01 -0.45
C PRO A 313 -3.84 24.84 -0.47
N ILE A 314 -4.48 24.96 -1.63
CA ILE A 314 -5.72 25.76 -1.78
C ILE A 314 -6.83 25.15 -0.93
N MET A 315 -7.03 23.84 -1.05
CA MET A 315 -8.06 23.10 -0.29
C MET A 315 -7.77 23.04 1.21
N GLY A 316 -6.48 22.96 1.60
CA GLY A 316 -6.12 22.72 2.99
C GLY A 316 -5.65 23.95 3.75
N LEU A 317 -4.88 24.84 3.10
CA LEU A 317 -4.32 26.03 3.75
C LEU A 317 -5.15 27.29 3.50
N GLY A 318 -5.98 27.30 2.46
CA GLY A 318 -6.84 28.45 2.14
C GLY A 318 -7.84 28.84 3.23
N VAL A 319 -8.11 27.92 4.18
CA VAL A 319 -8.99 28.19 5.33
C VAL A 319 -8.41 29.25 6.27
N TYR A 320 -7.09 29.31 6.44
CA TYR A 320 -6.46 30.24 7.39
C TYR A 320 -6.58 31.70 6.97
N PRO A 321 -6.19 32.11 5.74
CA PRO A 321 -6.47 33.46 5.26
C PRO A 321 -7.97 33.75 5.20
N ALA A 322 -8.82 32.77 4.87
CA ALA A 322 -10.26 32.98 4.82
C ALA A 322 -10.85 33.28 6.22
N LEU A 323 -10.36 32.63 7.27
CA LEU A 323 -10.74 32.95 8.66
C LEU A 323 -10.28 34.38 9.04
N PHE A 324 -9.07 34.77 8.67
CA PHE A 324 -8.54 36.08 8.97
C PHE A 324 -9.32 37.21 8.26
N TYR A 325 -9.48 37.15 6.95
CA TYR A 325 -10.24 38.13 6.18
C TYR A 325 -11.74 38.05 6.45
N GLY A 326 -12.23 36.90 6.87
CA GLY A 326 -13.61 36.68 7.25
C GLY A 326 -14.06 37.52 8.44
N CYS A 327 -13.15 37.94 9.32
CA CYS A 327 -13.45 38.88 10.40
C CYS A 327 -14.07 40.21 9.91
N PHE A 328 -13.78 40.57 8.65
CA PHE A 328 -14.31 41.76 8.00
C PHE A 328 -15.47 41.48 7.04
N HIS A 329 -15.78 40.18 6.78
CA HIS A 329 -16.78 39.74 5.82
C HIS A 329 -17.59 38.55 6.36
N PRO A 330 -18.77 38.74 6.96
CA PRO A 330 -19.51 37.70 7.65
C PRO A 330 -19.79 36.43 6.84
N MET A 331 -20.09 36.57 5.54
CA MET A 331 -20.32 35.41 4.65
C MET A 331 -19.04 34.59 4.44
N LEU A 332 -17.88 35.25 4.30
CA LEU A 332 -16.61 34.58 4.19
C LEU A 332 -16.23 33.90 5.50
N LEU A 333 -16.50 34.53 6.64
CA LEU A 333 -16.25 33.93 7.94
C LEU A 333 -17.09 32.66 8.14
N ALA A 334 -18.38 32.72 7.83
CA ALA A 334 -19.26 31.54 7.91
C ALA A 334 -18.75 30.39 7.02
N ALA A 335 -18.38 30.68 5.76
CA ALA A 335 -17.82 29.69 4.85
C ALA A 335 -16.47 29.13 5.36
N ALA A 336 -15.61 29.98 5.94
CA ALA A 336 -14.32 29.58 6.51
C ALA A 336 -14.49 28.69 7.76
N ILE A 337 -15.46 28.98 8.60
CA ILE A 337 -15.81 28.12 9.76
C ILE A 337 -16.28 26.75 9.28
N VAL A 338 -17.21 26.70 8.31
CA VAL A 338 -17.65 25.42 7.71
C VAL A 338 -16.48 24.65 7.11
N HIS A 339 -15.59 25.34 6.39
CA HIS A 339 -14.37 24.73 5.84
C HIS A 339 -13.50 24.13 6.93
N PHE A 340 -13.19 24.91 7.98
CA PHE A 340 -12.33 24.47 9.07
C PHE A 340 -12.93 23.25 9.80
N VAL A 341 -14.23 23.28 10.10
CA VAL A 341 -14.92 22.19 10.78
C VAL A 341 -14.98 20.93 9.90
N ALA A 342 -15.33 21.08 8.62
CA ALA A 342 -15.38 19.96 7.69
C ALA A 342 -13.99 19.33 7.49
N MET A 343 -12.95 20.15 7.29
CA MET A 343 -11.57 19.70 7.12
C MET A 343 -11.05 18.98 8.37
N THR A 344 -11.14 19.64 9.52
CA THR A 344 -10.62 19.06 10.76
C THR A 344 -11.42 17.84 11.19
N GLY A 345 -12.73 17.83 10.99
CA GLY A 345 -13.60 16.69 11.25
C GLY A 345 -13.24 15.48 10.37
N TYR A 346 -13.06 15.71 9.07
CA TYR A 346 -12.61 14.64 8.15
C TYR A 346 -11.24 14.09 8.53
N LEU A 347 -10.26 14.97 8.76
CA LEU A 347 -8.91 14.57 9.16
C LEU A 347 -8.89 13.84 10.50
N ALA A 348 -9.65 14.34 11.50
CA ALA A 348 -9.80 13.66 12.78
C ALA A 348 -10.36 12.25 12.65
N LEU A 349 -11.33 12.05 11.72
CA LEU A 349 -11.85 10.74 11.39
C LEU A 349 -10.76 9.84 10.76
N ILE A 350 -9.97 10.36 9.82
CA ILE A 350 -8.86 9.62 9.18
C ILE A 350 -7.82 9.21 10.22
N TYR A 351 -7.37 10.13 11.08
CA TYR A 351 -6.42 9.81 12.15
C TYR A 351 -6.97 8.74 13.10
N ARG A 352 -8.22 8.89 13.54
CA ARG A 352 -8.89 7.91 14.40
C ARG A 352 -8.98 6.52 13.75
N LYS A 353 -9.28 6.46 12.46
CA LYS A 353 -9.34 5.18 11.71
C LYS A 353 -7.97 4.55 11.56
N ALA A 354 -6.92 5.35 11.45
CA ALA A 354 -5.53 4.89 11.46
C ALA A 354 -5.02 4.52 12.87
N GLY A 355 -5.88 4.61 13.91
CA GLY A 355 -5.48 4.34 15.30
C GLY A 355 -4.61 5.44 15.91
N GLN A 356 -4.65 6.67 15.35
CA GLN A 356 -3.89 7.81 15.84
C GLN A 356 -4.78 8.83 16.56
N PRO A 357 -4.22 9.63 17.47
CA PRO A 357 -4.98 10.68 18.17
C PRO A 357 -5.60 11.68 17.19
N PRO A 358 -6.92 11.97 17.28
CA PRO A 358 -7.60 12.89 16.37
C PRO A 358 -7.03 14.33 16.37
N ARG A 359 -6.37 14.74 17.46
CA ARG A 359 -5.71 16.05 17.58
C ARG A 359 -4.65 16.34 16.51
N TYR A 360 -4.09 15.30 15.87
CA TYR A 360 -3.18 15.47 14.75
C TYR A 360 -3.82 16.19 13.56
N ALA A 361 -5.15 16.23 13.46
CA ALA A 361 -5.88 17.02 12.48
C ALA A 361 -5.56 18.53 12.55
N LEU A 362 -5.28 19.04 13.74
CA LEU A 362 -4.91 20.44 13.95
C LEU A 362 -3.49 20.76 13.43
N LEU A 363 -2.65 19.74 13.25
CA LEU A 363 -1.30 19.88 12.68
C LEU A 363 -1.29 19.72 11.17
N PHE A 364 -2.46 19.82 10.53
CA PHE A 364 -2.58 19.65 9.07
C PHE A 364 -1.68 20.57 8.24
N PRO A 365 -1.40 21.85 8.61
CA PRO A 365 -0.43 22.65 7.87
C PRO A 365 0.93 21.98 7.74
N LEU A 366 1.42 21.36 8.81
CA LEU A 366 2.68 20.63 8.80
C LEU A 366 2.57 19.32 7.98
N ALA A 367 1.46 18.59 8.10
CA ALA A 367 1.19 17.42 7.28
C ALA A 367 1.07 17.78 5.80
N CYS A 368 0.44 18.90 5.46
CA CYS A 368 0.33 19.42 4.11
C CYS A 368 1.71 19.74 3.50
N ALA A 369 2.57 20.41 4.25
CA ALA A 369 3.95 20.70 3.82
C ALA A 369 4.71 19.39 3.53
N ALA A 370 4.62 18.40 4.42
CA ALA A 370 5.23 17.10 4.21
C ALA A 370 4.66 16.36 2.98
N LEU A 371 3.34 16.39 2.77
CA LEU A 371 2.71 15.83 1.56
C LEU A 371 3.18 16.50 0.28
N LEU A 372 3.35 17.83 0.30
CA LEU A 372 3.89 18.56 -0.85
C LEU A 372 5.31 18.12 -1.21
N VAL A 373 6.14 17.85 -0.21
CA VAL A 373 7.48 17.27 -0.42
C VAL A 373 7.38 15.87 -1.04
N LEU A 374 6.51 15.01 -0.52
CA LEU A 374 6.27 13.66 -1.07
C LEU A 374 5.80 13.71 -2.53
N LEU A 375 4.80 14.55 -2.83
CA LEU A 375 4.25 14.69 -4.16
C LEU A 375 5.26 15.33 -5.14
N SER A 376 6.04 16.31 -4.67
CA SER A 376 7.12 16.93 -5.48
C SER A 376 8.20 15.91 -5.84
N TYR A 377 8.57 15.05 -4.89
CA TYR A 377 9.49 13.95 -5.15
C TYR A 377 8.90 12.94 -6.15
N ALA A 378 7.62 12.58 -6.00
CA ALA A 378 6.91 11.72 -6.96
C ALA A 378 6.88 12.35 -8.37
N LEU A 379 6.62 13.67 -8.47
CA LEU A 379 6.63 14.40 -9.73
C LEU A 379 8.01 14.37 -10.39
N ARG A 380 9.07 14.56 -9.59
CA ARG A 380 10.46 14.44 -10.06
C ARG A 380 10.73 13.04 -10.61
N MET A 381 10.32 11.98 -9.89
CA MET A 381 10.47 10.61 -10.35
C MET A 381 9.74 10.37 -11.68
N CYS A 382 8.52 10.89 -11.83
CA CYS A 382 7.77 10.77 -13.09
C CYS A 382 8.45 11.50 -14.25
N ARG A 383 9.11 12.66 -14.00
CA ARG A 383 9.79 13.44 -15.04
C ARG A 383 11.14 12.87 -15.44
N THR A 384 11.91 12.37 -14.46
CA THR A 384 13.28 11.89 -14.70
C THR A 384 13.37 10.41 -15.03
N GLY A 385 12.34 9.64 -14.71
CA GLY A 385 12.38 8.18 -14.81
C GLY A 385 13.36 7.52 -13.83
N ARG A 386 13.98 8.30 -12.93
CA ARG A 386 14.97 7.79 -11.97
C ARG A 386 14.33 7.41 -10.66
N VAL A 387 14.51 6.16 -10.27
CA VAL A 387 14.00 5.59 -9.02
C VAL A 387 15.12 4.85 -8.31
N LEU A 388 15.31 5.12 -7.04
CA LEU A 388 16.17 4.32 -6.17
C LEU A 388 15.29 3.37 -5.34
N TRP A 389 15.52 2.06 -5.46
CA TRP A 389 14.81 1.07 -4.67
C TRP A 389 15.78 -0.03 -4.23
N ARG A 390 15.93 -0.21 -2.90
CA ARG A 390 16.81 -1.23 -2.32
C ARG A 390 18.21 -1.21 -2.96
N ASP A 391 18.85 -0.05 -2.94
CA ASP A 391 20.18 0.21 -3.50
C ASP A 391 20.32 -0.07 -5.01
N THR A 392 19.24 -0.43 -5.68
CA THR A 392 19.19 -0.54 -7.14
C THR A 392 18.68 0.76 -7.73
N GLN A 393 19.51 1.39 -8.57
CA GLN A 393 19.11 2.56 -9.35
C GLN A 393 18.40 2.10 -10.61
N TYR A 394 17.19 2.61 -10.83
CA TYR A 394 16.42 2.41 -12.06
C TYR A 394 16.46 3.71 -12.86
N GLU A 395 16.88 3.63 -14.12
CA GLU A 395 16.79 4.74 -15.08
C GLU A 395 15.77 4.40 -16.16
N ASN A 396 14.91 5.36 -16.49
CA ASN A 396 13.76 5.11 -17.36
C ASN A 396 12.93 3.89 -16.93
N TRP A 397 12.89 3.65 -15.59
CA TRP A 397 12.18 2.53 -14.96
C TRP A 397 12.77 1.14 -15.29
N GLN A 398 13.98 1.09 -15.86
CA GLN A 398 14.76 -0.11 -16.09
C GLN A 398 15.93 -0.16 -15.09
N PRO A 399 16.32 -1.35 -14.60
CA PRO A 399 17.49 -1.47 -13.75
C PRO A 399 18.72 -0.98 -14.49
N HIS A 400 19.49 -0.11 -13.84
CA HIS A 400 20.74 0.37 -14.42
C HIS A 400 21.82 -0.71 -14.27
N SER A 401 22.44 -1.12 -15.40
CA SER A 401 23.42 -2.18 -15.44
C SER A 401 24.86 -1.76 -15.06
N GLY A 402 25.04 -0.54 -14.55
CA GLY A 402 26.34 -0.01 -14.13
C GLY A 402 26.53 -0.03 -12.62
N PRO A 403 27.80 -0.01 -12.13
CA PRO A 403 28.05 0.09 -10.70
C PRO A 403 27.44 1.40 -10.15
N VAL A 404 26.71 1.31 -9.07
CA VAL A 404 26.23 2.45 -8.31
C VAL A 404 27.47 3.21 -7.85
N ALA A 405 27.68 4.45 -8.34
CA ALA A 405 28.75 5.29 -7.86
C ALA A 405 28.54 5.50 -6.34
N SER A 406 29.33 4.79 -5.55
CA SER A 406 29.39 5.00 -4.12
C SER A 406 29.85 6.43 -3.89
N LYS A 407 28.94 7.30 -3.44
CA LYS A 407 29.38 8.55 -2.81
C LYS A 407 30.13 8.12 -1.55
N SER A 408 31.45 8.18 -1.63
CA SER A 408 32.32 8.13 -0.47
C SER A 408 31.81 9.17 0.53
N VAL A 409 31.28 8.69 1.65
CA VAL A 409 31.13 9.51 2.85
C VAL A 409 32.55 9.77 3.30
N THR A 410 33.10 10.92 2.95
CA THR A 410 34.28 11.45 3.61
C THR A 410 33.83 11.81 5.01
N ASP A 411 34.20 10.93 5.96
CA ASP A 411 34.18 11.26 7.37
C ASP A 411 35.05 12.49 7.62
N GLY A 412 34.38 13.60 7.90
CA GLY A 412 35.00 14.73 8.56
C GLY A 412 34.85 14.54 10.06
N GLN A 413 35.88 14.00 10.71
CA GLN A 413 36.19 14.30 12.12
C GLN A 413 36.96 15.62 12.17
N PRO A 414 36.99 16.37 13.27
CA PRO A 414 36.83 16.01 14.66
C PRO A 414 35.51 16.45 15.31
#